data_4397d70fa8bbbe533ff719e118681d52
#
_entry.id   4397d70fa8bbbe533ff719e118681d52
#
_cell.length_a   1.000
_cell.length_b   1.000
_cell.length_c   1.000
_cell.angle_alpha   90.00
_cell.angle_beta   90.00
_cell.angle_gamma   90.00
#
_symmetry.space_group_name_H-M   'P 1'
#
loop_
_entity.id
_entity.type
_entity.pdbx_description
1 polymer ?
#
loop_
_entity_poly.entity_id
_entity_poly.type
_entity_poly.pdbx_seq_one_letter_code
_entity_poly.pdbx_strand_id
1 'polypeptide(L)'
;PESGFSEPVLRKTWFHVGQVIDPACDEYFNGDLAAHPLGATLLSHYHEADGVDELVVPQADELPGMLQALAGQVLRVETYGGRNAGDVPYSVEQNRYLVRVLDRPVGGQFAPYKVMLALSLESIAYQYEQQVDDPQCQHGINLRWDAFGSLTHGVRVSYARRLTAQDDPACQVDPNEITPQKRWWCDAHDSAQQVYYLSESLARFIHLTHPQGWRLALPFQQRDNALVLGKGSGPNGLQPDAISYEAFIAQTAANPLNPQAQRTLVGQSVQRYRDLSGVHPLPDGEAIFLALADELEIAELDEAALKAYDLLR
;
A
#
# COMPACT_ATOMS: atom_id res chain seq x y z
N PRO A 1 42.44 -15.23 8.64
CA PRO A 1 41.06 -15.38 8.21
C PRO A 1 40.23 -14.81 9.33
N GLU A 2 39.79 -13.58 9.15
CA GLU A 2 38.87 -12.92 10.06
C GLU A 2 37.57 -13.64 9.98
N SER A 3 37.07 -14.10 11.10
CA SER A 3 35.75 -14.70 11.25
C SER A 3 34.72 -13.71 10.74
N GLY A 4 34.01 -14.07 9.64
CA GLY A 4 32.99 -13.22 9.01
C GLY A 4 31.75 -13.07 9.90
N PHE A 5 31.87 -12.37 11.01
CA PHE A 5 30.73 -11.84 11.74
C PHE A 5 30.31 -10.55 11.05
N SER A 6 29.10 -10.55 10.50
CA SER A 6 28.45 -9.30 10.11
C SER A 6 28.29 -8.39 11.33
N GLU A 7 28.45 -7.09 11.16
CA GLU A 7 28.16 -6.14 12.23
C GLU A 7 26.70 -6.26 12.71
N PRO A 8 26.42 -6.02 13.97
CA PRO A 8 25.05 -6.10 14.49
C PRO A 8 24.18 -5.01 13.86
N VAL A 9 22.97 -5.37 13.51
CA VAL A 9 21.95 -4.44 13.00
C VAL A 9 21.20 -3.81 14.18
N LEU A 10 21.04 -2.49 14.17
CA LEU A 10 20.19 -1.76 15.10
C LEU A 10 18.84 -1.47 14.41
N ARG A 11 17.74 -1.97 14.99
CA ARG A 11 16.38 -1.65 14.55
C ARG A 11 15.66 -0.86 15.62
N LYS A 12 15.19 0.35 15.28
CA LYS A 12 14.32 1.17 16.11
C LYS A 12 12.89 1.04 15.61
N THR A 13 11.94 0.90 16.52
CA THR A 13 10.51 0.81 16.17
C THR A 13 9.71 1.67 17.13
N TRP A 14 8.91 2.56 16.57
CA TRP A 14 7.99 3.42 17.32
C TRP A 14 6.56 2.98 17.10
N PHE A 15 5.77 3.06 18.14
CA PHE A 15 4.39 2.60 18.18
C PHE A 15 3.46 3.71 18.65
N HIS A 16 2.22 3.66 18.21
CA HIS A 16 1.15 4.40 18.85
C HIS A 16 0.98 3.91 20.29
N VAL A 17 0.97 4.84 21.23
CA VAL A 17 0.79 4.55 22.67
C VAL A 17 -0.66 4.79 23.16
N GLY A 18 -1.56 5.15 22.26
CA GLY A 18 -2.98 5.39 22.58
C GLY A 18 -3.25 6.65 23.39
N GLN A 19 -2.34 7.65 23.37
CA GLN A 19 -2.50 8.91 24.10
C GLN A 19 -2.77 10.10 23.18
N VAL A 20 -2.19 10.10 22.00
CA VAL A 20 -2.36 11.12 20.96
C VAL A 20 -2.51 10.44 19.60
N ILE A 21 -3.20 11.08 18.65
CA ILE A 21 -3.45 10.53 17.32
C ILE A 21 -2.15 10.50 16.52
N ASP A 22 -1.46 11.64 16.42
CA ASP A 22 -0.21 11.77 15.66
C ASP A 22 0.89 12.26 16.61
N PRO A 23 1.63 11.36 17.27
CA PRO A 23 2.69 11.75 18.17
C PRO A 23 3.87 12.34 17.42
N ALA A 24 4.35 13.50 17.86
CA ALA A 24 5.64 14.04 17.40
C ALA A 24 6.78 13.24 18.01
N CYS A 25 7.85 13.03 17.25
CA CYS A 25 9.05 12.36 17.71
C CYS A 25 10.31 13.01 17.13
N ASP A 26 11.11 13.63 17.99
CA ASP A 26 12.36 14.31 17.61
C ASP A 26 13.50 13.34 17.31
N GLU A 27 13.33 12.05 17.63
CA GLU A 27 14.35 11.01 17.42
C GLU A 27 14.32 10.39 16.02
N TYR A 28 13.36 10.77 15.18
CA TYR A 28 13.27 10.24 13.82
C TYR A 28 14.46 10.72 12.98
N PHE A 29 14.98 9.81 12.14
CA PHE A 29 15.90 10.21 11.10
C PHE A 29 15.24 11.25 10.18
N ASN A 30 15.89 12.40 10.05
CA ASN A 30 15.42 13.55 9.27
C ASN A 30 16.47 14.04 8.23
N GLY A 31 17.49 13.24 7.95
CA GLY A 31 18.57 13.58 7.02
C GLY A 31 18.15 13.64 5.56
N ASP A 32 16.99 13.07 5.19
CA ASP A 32 16.43 13.14 3.85
C ASP A 32 15.36 14.24 3.76
N LEU A 33 15.76 15.43 3.31
CA LEU A 33 14.87 16.57 3.16
C LEU A 33 13.88 16.42 1.98
N ALA A 34 14.14 15.47 1.09
CA ALA A 34 13.27 15.17 -0.04
C ALA A 34 12.34 13.98 0.21
N ALA A 35 12.37 13.42 1.43
CA ALA A 35 11.43 12.37 1.80
C ALA A 35 10.00 12.91 1.81
N HIS A 36 9.08 12.16 1.19
CA HIS A 36 7.66 12.52 1.18
C HIS A 36 7.04 12.29 2.58
N PRO A 37 6.48 13.31 3.22
CA PRO A 37 5.81 13.15 4.50
C PRO A 37 4.45 12.48 4.30
N LEU A 38 4.11 11.50 5.14
CA LEU A 38 2.75 11.01 5.23
C LEU A 38 1.85 12.04 5.92
N GLY A 39 0.58 12.10 5.52
CA GLY A 39 -0.42 12.94 6.17
C GLY A 39 -0.78 12.48 7.59
N ALA A 40 -1.65 13.25 8.25
CA ALA A 40 -2.19 12.89 9.55
C ALA A 40 -3.08 11.63 9.50
N THR A 41 -3.18 10.91 10.61
CA THR A 41 -4.13 9.81 10.79
C THR A 41 -5.56 10.30 10.51
N LEU A 42 -6.32 9.52 9.76
CA LEU A 42 -7.72 9.83 9.45
C LEU A 42 -8.66 9.12 10.41
N LEU A 43 -9.78 9.78 10.68
CA LEU A 43 -10.86 9.28 11.52
C LEU A 43 -12.14 9.27 10.70
N SER A 44 -12.90 8.15 10.72
CA SER A 44 -14.11 8.01 9.92
C SER A 44 -15.24 7.31 10.67
N HIS A 45 -16.47 7.62 10.24
CA HIS A 45 -17.65 6.80 10.47
C HIS A 45 -17.95 5.99 9.20
N TYR A 46 -18.15 4.70 9.35
CA TYR A 46 -18.46 3.82 8.24
C TYR A 46 -19.97 3.66 8.09
N HIS A 47 -20.51 4.09 6.96
CA HIS A 47 -21.91 3.93 6.60
C HIS A 47 -22.11 2.61 5.86
N GLU A 48 -22.68 1.62 6.55
CA GLU A 48 -22.85 0.27 6.00
C GLU A 48 -23.78 0.25 4.76
N ALA A 49 -24.78 1.15 4.71
CA ALA A 49 -25.73 1.23 3.61
C ALA A 49 -25.06 1.58 2.27
N ASP A 50 -24.06 2.45 2.31
CA ASP A 50 -23.38 2.98 1.12
C ASP A 50 -21.98 2.39 0.93
N GLY A 51 -21.46 1.70 1.94
CA GLY A 51 -20.10 1.13 1.93
C GLY A 51 -19.00 2.20 1.93
N VAL A 52 -19.24 3.35 2.55
CA VAL A 52 -18.36 4.53 2.49
C VAL A 52 -17.90 4.95 3.88
N ASP A 53 -16.63 5.35 3.96
CA ASP A 53 -16.06 6.04 5.13
C ASP A 53 -16.28 7.55 5.01
N GLU A 54 -17.06 8.13 5.91
CA GLU A 54 -17.17 9.57 6.07
C GLU A 54 -16.12 10.07 7.04
N LEU A 55 -15.21 10.93 6.56
CA LEU A 55 -14.18 11.53 7.43
C LEU A 55 -14.80 12.48 8.42
N VAL A 56 -14.43 12.35 9.70
CA VAL A 56 -15.02 13.12 10.79
C VAL A 56 -13.96 13.72 11.71
N VAL A 57 -14.36 14.79 12.40
CA VAL A 57 -13.67 15.25 13.61
C VAL A 57 -14.34 14.52 14.79
N PRO A 58 -13.57 13.72 15.57
CA PRO A 58 -14.16 12.86 16.59
C PRO A 58 -14.86 13.66 17.68
N GLN A 59 -15.97 13.13 18.19
CA GLN A 59 -16.59 13.65 19.40
C GLN A 59 -15.69 13.33 20.62
N ALA A 60 -15.85 14.13 21.69
CA ALA A 60 -15.00 13.97 22.88
C ALA A 60 -15.13 12.60 23.57
N ASP A 61 -16.27 11.95 23.43
CA ASP A 61 -16.55 10.61 23.94
C ASP A 61 -16.03 9.48 23.04
N GLU A 62 -15.82 9.73 21.75
CA GLU A 62 -15.27 8.77 20.78
C GLU A 62 -13.74 8.73 20.81
N LEU A 63 -13.11 9.87 21.03
CA LEU A 63 -11.65 10.02 20.95
C LEU A 63 -10.87 8.98 21.78
N PRO A 64 -11.23 8.67 23.04
CA PRO A 64 -10.52 7.65 23.82
C PRO A 64 -10.54 6.26 23.17
N GLY A 65 -11.68 5.87 22.59
CA GLY A 65 -11.81 4.59 21.88
C GLY A 65 -10.97 4.53 20.61
N MET A 66 -10.93 5.63 19.83
CA MET A 66 -10.09 5.74 18.63
C MET A 66 -8.60 5.67 18.96
N LEU A 67 -8.17 6.36 20.03
CA LEU A 67 -6.80 6.29 20.53
C LEU A 67 -6.43 4.86 20.97
N GLN A 68 -7.36 4.18 21.65
CA GLN A 68 -7.16 2.80 22.08
C GLN A 68 -7.07 1.84 20.88
N ALA A 69 -7.81 2.08 19.80
CA ALA A 69 -7.72 1.29 18.56
C ALA A 69 -6.36 1.43 17.86
N LEU A 70 -5.72 2.59 18.00
CA LEU A 70 -4.36 2.82 17.46
C LEU A 70 -3.26 2.22 18.34
N ALA A 71 -3.51 1.96 19.63
CA ALA A 71 -2.49 1.50 20.56
C ALA A 71 -1.80 0.22 20.06
N GLY A 72 -0.47 0.24 19.98
CA GLY A 72 0.35 -0.86 19.49
C GLY A 72 0.56 -0.88 17.96
N GLN A 73 -0.10 -0.01 17.20
CA GLN A 73 0.18 0.12 15.76
C GLN A 73 1.57 0.73 15.54
N VAL A 74 2.30 0.22 14.54
CA VAL A 74 3.66 0.67 14.22
C VAL A 74 3.61 1.99 13.47
N LEU A 75 4.18 3.04 14.03
CA LEU A 75 4.32 4.35 13.37
C LEU A 75 5.49 4.36 12.38
N ARG A 76 6.65 3.95 12.88
CA ARG A 76 7.88 4.02 12.10
C ARG A 76 8.86 2.94 12.51
N VAL A 77 9.62 2.45 11.53
CA VAL A 77 10.75 1.53 11.72
C VAL A 77 11.96 2.11 11.02
N GLU A 78 13.11 2.13 11.70
CA GLU A 78 14.40 2.50 11.13
C GLU A 78 15.41 1.39 11.37
N THR A 79 16.15 1.02 10.33
CA THR A 79 17.15 -0.04 10.39
C THR A 79 18.52 0.55 10.07
N TYR A 80 19.48 0.37 10.97
CA TYR A 80 20.85 0.88 10.87
C TYR A 80 21.87 -0.25 10.84
N GLY A 81 22.96 -0.06 10.11
CA GLY A 81 24.12 -0.92 10.17
C GLY A 81 25.06 -0.50 11.31
N GLY A 82 25.26 -1.37 12.29
CA GLY A 82 26.09 -1.08 13.43
C GLY A 82 25.39 -0.46 14.64
N ARG A 83 26.17 -0.05 15.64
CA ARG A 83 25.66 0.44 16.93
C ARG A 83 25.41 1.95 16.98
N ASN A 84 25.81 2.69 15.96
CA ASN A 84 25.78 4.15 15.97
C ASN A 84 24.48 4.67 15.33
N ALA A 85 23.61 5.22 16.15
CA ALA A 85 22.32 5.80 15.71
C ALA A 85 22.47 7.17 15.00
N GLY A 86 23.69 7.64 14.73
CA GLY A 86 23.96 8.91 14.05
C GLY A 86 24.16 8.80 12.54
N ASP A 87 24.22 7.59 12.03
CA ASP A 87 24.47 7.32 10.62
C ASP A 87 23.15 7.30 9.82
N VAL A 88 23.25 7.40 8.50
CA VAL A 88 22.12 7.22 7.60
C VAL A 88 21.63 5.78 7.73
N PRO A 89 20.32 5.54 7.92
CA PRO A 89 19.78 4.19 8.03
C PRO A 89 19.93 3.43 6.70
N TYR A 90 19.89 2.09 6.75
CA TYR A 90 19.68 1.26 5.58
C TYR A 90 18.27 1.43 5.04
N SER A 91 17.29 1.46 5.94
CA SER A 91 15.89 1.61 5.57
C SER A 91 15.09 2.38 6.60
N VAL A 92 14.07 3.07 6.10
CA VAL A 92 13.03 3.72 6.90
C VAL A 92 11.68 3.28 6.35
N GLU A 93 10.80 2.81 7.23
CA GLU A 93 9.41 2.54 6.94
C GLU A 93 8.54 3.41 7.85
N GLN A 94 7.53 4.07 7.28
CA GLN A 94 6.57 4.89 8.02
C GLN A 94 5.16 4.49 7.64
N ASN A 95 4.26 4.46 8.63
CA ASN A 95 2.86 4.05 8.45
C ASN A 95 1.90 5.15 8.89
N ARG A 96 0.77 5.20 8.19
CA ARG A 96 -0.37 6.07 8.45
C ARG A 96 -1.64 5.22 8.56
N TYR A 97 -2.56 5.63 9.41
CA TYR A 97 -3.76 4.85 9.71
C TYR A 97 -5.04 5.63 9.45
N LEU A 98 -6.11 4.87 9.23
CA LEU A 98 -7.50 5.31 9.32
C LEU A 98 -8.13 4.59 10.51
N VAL A 99 -8.71 5.32 11.45
CA VAL A 99 -9.53 4.73 12.51
C VAL A 99 -10.99 4.85 12.10
N ARG A 100 -11.60 3.72 11.85
CA ARG A 100 -12.99 3.58 11.45
C ARG A 100 -13.88 3.27 12.64
N VAL A 101 -14.95 4.01 12.82
CA VAL A 101 -16.04 3.69 13.74
C VAL A 101 -17.15 3.00 12.95
N LEU A 102 -17.58 1.83 13.42
CA LEU A 102 -18.73 1.13 12.86
C LEU A 102 -19.99 1.54 13.63
N ASP A 103 -20.98 2.05 12.91
CA ASP A 103 -22.28 2.46 13.47
C ASP A 103 -23.20 1.26 13.82
N ARG A 104 -22.61 0.12 14.11
CA ARG A 104 -23.37 -1.05 14.57
C ARG A 104 -23.54 -0.99 16.09
N PRO A 105 -24.76 -0.97 16.60
CA PRO A 105 -24.98 -1.19 18.02
C PRO A 105 -24.58 -2.62 18.36
N VAL A 106 -23.43 -2.78 19.00
CA VAL A 106 -22.99 -4.08 19.50
C VAL A 106 -23.75 -4.38 20.79
N GLY A 107 -24.63 -5.38 20.76
CA GLY A 107 -25.11 -6.03 21.97
C GLY A 107 -26.21 -5.33 22.77
N GLY A 108 -27.16 -4.66 22.12
CA GLY A 108 -28.37 -4.16 22.79
C GLY A 108 -28.12 -2.99 23.77
N GLN A 109 -29.15 -2.60 24.51
CA GLN A 109 -29.14 -1.38 25.35
C GLN A 109 -28.12 -1.37 26.52
N PHE A 110 -27.28 -2.38 26.67
CA PHE A 110 -26.24 -2.48 27.70
C PHE A 110 -24.81 -2.41 27.18
N ALA A 111 -24.57 -2.27 25.86
CA ALA A 111 -23.24 -2.12 25.30
C ALA A 111 -23.00 -0.65 24.88
N PRO A 112 -22.37 0.17 25.74
CA PRO A 112 -22.12 1.57 25.44
C PRO A 112 -20.93 1.76 24.47
N TYR A 113 -20.28 0.67 24.06
CA TYR A 113 -19.05 0.72 23.28
C TYR A 113 -19.32 0.61 21.78
N LYS A 114 -18.70 1.51 21.01
CA LYS A 114 -18.66 1.42 19.54
C LYS A 114 -17.55 0.46 19.12
N VAL A 115 -17.74 -0.22 17.98
CA VAL A 115 -16.68 -1.01 17.37
C VAL A 115 -15.78 -0.07 16.57
N MET A 116 -14.49 -0.14 16.82
CA MET A 116 -13.48 0.68 16.14
C MET A 116 -12.41 -0.20 15.53
N LEU A 117 -12.00 0.11 14.28
CA LEU A 117 -10.97 -0.60 13.55
C LEU A 117 -9.86 0.37 13.17
N ALA A 118 -8.62 0.04 13.51
CA ALA A 118 -7.45 0.73 12.96
C ALA A 118 -7.06 0.03 11.65
N LEU A 119 -7.18 0.73 10.54
CA LEU A 119 -6.88 0.26 9.20
C LEU A 119 -5.59 0.92 8.71
N SER A 120 -4.68 0.14 8.12
CA SER A 120 -3.48 0.70 7.49
C SER A 120 -3.89 1.53 6.27
N LEU A 121 -3.66 2.83 6.28
CA LEU A 121 -4.04 3.74 5.21
C LEU A 121 -2.93 3.89 4.19
N GLU A 122 -1.75 4.27 4.65
CA GLU A 122 -0.56 4.41 3.82
C GLU A 122 0.66 3.80 4.51
N SER A 123 1.58 3.30 3.71
CA SER A 123 2.90 2.88 4.18
C SER A 123 3.94 3.31 3.15
N ILE A 124 4.99 4.00 3.59
CA ILE A 124 6.10 4.40 2.72
C ILE A 124 7.39 3.80 3.22
N ALA A 125 8.17 3.21 2.33
CA ALA A 125 9.43 2.57 2.65
C ALA A 125 10.54 3.12 1.75
N TYR A 126 11.60 3.61 2.39
CA TYR A 126 12.83 4.07 1.76
C TYR A 126 13.95 3.06 2.03
N GLN A 127 14.62 2.63 0.97
CA GLN A 127 15.85 1.83 1.04
C GLN A 127 17.00 2.77 0.72
N TYR A 128 17.66 3.28 1.75
CA TYR A 128 18.76 4.25 1.63
C TYR A 128 20.10 3.59 1.34
N GLU A 129 20.29 2.37 1.83
CA GLU A 129 21.62 1.71 1.76
C GLU A 129 22.75 2.64 2.24
N GLN A 130 22.46 3.46 3.28
CA GLN A 130 23.32 4.50 3.83
C GLN A 130 23.60 5.70 2.90
N GLN A 131 22.81 5.88 1.85
CA GLN A 131 22.92 7.01 0.91
C GLN A 131 21.56 7.70 0.78
N VAL A 132 21.48 8.99 1.12
CA VAL A 132 20.20 9.75 1.16
C VAL A 132 19.79 10.32 -0.19
N ASP A 133 20.74 10.49 -1.12
CA ASP A 133 20.49 11.29 -2.32
C ASP A 133 19.50 10.62 -3.28
N ASP A 134 19.55 9.28 -3.38
CA ASP A 134 18.73 8.54 -4.33
C ASP A 134 18.24 7.19 -3.79
N PRO A 135 17.43 7.18 -2.73
CA PRO A 135 16.87 5.93 -2.20
C PRO A 135 15.86 5.30 -3.15
N GLN A 136 15.73 3.98 -3.09
CA GLN A 136 14.55 3.33 -3.63
C GLN A 136 13.37 3.60 -2.70
N CYS A 137 12.25 4.04 -3.28
CA CYS A 137 11.04 4.35 -2.52
C CYS A 137 9.86 3.53 -3.02
N GLN A 138 9.15 2.91 -2.10
CA GLN A 138 7.88 2.23 -2.34
C GLN A 138 6.81 2.81 -1.42
N HIS A 139 5.64 3.10 -1.97
CA HIS A 139 4.52 3.67 -1.26
C HIS A 139 3.27 2.82 -1.48
N GLY A 140 2.75 2.21 -0.43
CA GLY A 140 1.47 1.51 -0.42
C GLY A 140 0.36 2.46 0.03
N ILE A 141 -0.74 2.50 -0.72
CA ILE A 141 -1.90 3.34 -0.43
C ILE A 141 -3.13 2.46 -0.51
N ASN A 142 -3.82 2.28 0.59
CA ASN A 142 -5.04 1.53 0.68
C ASN A 142 -6.24 2.49 0.56
N LEU A 143 -7.10 2.26 -0.42
CA LEU A 143 -8.13 3.22 -0.82
C LEU A 143 -9.51 2.88 -0.29
N ARG A 144 -9.85 1.57 -0.24
CA ARG A 144 -11.18 1.11 0.20
C ARG A 144 -11.10 -0.21 0.93
N TRP A 145 -11.98 -0.35 1.90
CA TRP A 145 -12.21 -1.60 2.64
C TRP A 145 -13.70 -1.89 2.70
N ASP A 146 -14.04 -3.15 2.83
CA ASP A 146 -15.41 -3.56 3.12
C ASP A 146 -15.81 -3.30 4.59
N ALA A 147 -17.03 -3.70 4.95
CA ALA A 147 -17.57 -3.53 6.30
C ALA A 147 -16.79 -4.29 7.39
N PHE A 148 -16.00 -5.29 7.00
CA PHE A 148 -15.22 -6.13 7.91
C PHE A 148 -13.74 -5.75 7.95
N GLY A 149 -13.33 -4.70 7.22
CA GLY A 149 -11.95 -4.23 7.16
C GLY A 149 -11.07 -4.99 6.17
N SER A 150 -11.63 -5.83 5.28
CA SER A 150 -10.87 -6.44 4.20
C SER A 150 -10.59 -5.40 3.11
N LEU A 151 -9.34 -5.30 2.68
CA LEU A 151 -8.93 -4.34 1.65
C LEU A 151 -9.51 -4.73 0.29
N THR A 152 -10.35 -3.85 -0.27
CA THR A 152 -11.02 -4.07 -1.56
C THR A 152 -10.40 -3.28 -2.70
N HIS A 153 -9.65 -2.21 -2.41
CA HIS A 153 -8.94 -1.42 -3.41
C HIS A 153 -7.67 -0.82 -2.80
N GLY A 154 -6.54 -1.10 -3.40
CA GLY A 154 -5.24 -0.56 -2.99
C GLY A 154 -4.33 -0.31 -4.18
N VAL A 155 -3.31 0.50 -3.96
CA VAL A 155 -2.28 0.84 -4.94
C VAL A 155 -0.91 0.76 -4.29
N ARG A 156 0.05 0.23 -5.03
CA ARG A 156 1.47 0.31 -4.68
C ARG A 156 2.17 1.12 -5.75
N VAL A 157 2.97 2.09 -5.32
CA VAL A 157 3.74 2.97 -6.18
C VAL A 157 5.22 2.73 -5.93
N SER A 158 5.94 2.29 -6.97
CA SER A 158 7.40 2.33 -6.99
C SER A 158 7.83 3.66 -7.59
N TYR A 159 8.59 4.45 -6.84
CA TYR A 159 8.97 5.79 -7.24
C TYR A 159 10.05 5.76 -8.30
N ALA A 160 9.98 6.72 -9.22
CA ALA A 160 11.07 7.02 -10.12
C ALA A 160 12.32 7.43 -9.33
N ARG A 161 13.51 7.03 -9.79
CA ARG A 161 14.78 7.43 -9.17
C ARG A 161 14.90 8.95 -9.16
N ARG A 162 15.48 9.51 -8.11
CA ARG A 162 15.70 10.97 -8.01
C ARG A 162 16.77 11.43 -8.97
N LEU A 163 17.88 10.69 -9.02
CA LEU A 163 19.03 10.97 -9.88
C LEU A 163 18.87 10.31 -11.26
N THR A 164 19.63 10.79 -12.22
CA THR A 164 19.69 10.30 -13.60
C THR A 164 21.07 9.73 -13.90
N ALA A 165 21.22 9.09 -15.06
CA ALA A 165 22.53 8.58 -15.50
C ALA A 165 23.60 9.68 -15.62
N GLN A 166 23.19 10.93 -15.83
CA GLN A 166 24.09 12.09 -15.95
C GLN A 166 24.57 12.62 -14.60
N ASP A 167 23.91 12.24 -13.51
CA ASP A 167 24.27 12.70 -12.16
C ASP A 167 25.41 11.87 -11.53
N ASP A 168 25.96 10.88 -12.27
CA ASP A 168 27.12 10.09 -11.83
C ASP A 168 28.34 10.99 -11.63
N PRO A 169 28.90 11.07 -10.41
CA PRO A 169 30.12 11.81 -10.17
C PRO A 169 31.32 11.39 -11.05
N ALA A 170 31.38 10.10 -11.42
CA ALA A 170 32.42 9.59 -12.29
C ALA A 170 32.23 9.96 -13.76
N CYS A 171 31.00 10.27 -14.21
CA CYS A 171 30.75 10.76 -15.58
C CYS A 171 31.31 12.14 -15.85
N GLN A 172 31.64 12.90 -14.81
CA GLN A 172 32.22 14.25 -14.93
C GLN A 172 33.71 14.23 -15.24
N VAL A 173 34.39 13.09 -15.08
CA VAL A 173 35.86 12.98 -15.21
C VAL A 173 36.28 12.61 -16.64
N ASP A 174 35.68 11.61 -17.25
CA ASP A 174 35.87 11.27 -18.68
C ASP A 174 34.60 10.59 -19.26
N PRO A 175 33.87 11.25 -20.13
CA PRO A 175 32.66 10.68 -20.74
C PRO A 175 32.94 9.44 -21.64
N ASN A 176 34.18 9.21 -22.05
CA ASN A 176 34.56 8.11 -22.95
C ASN A 176 35.06 6.86 -22.18
N GLU A 177 35.39 6.99 -20.89
CA GLU A 177 35.86 5.87 -20.11
C GLU A 177 34.67 5.13 -19.46
N ILE A 178 34.38 3.93 -19.95
CA ILE A 178 33.31 3.06 -19.41
C ILE A 178 33.92 2.13 -18.37
N THR A 179 33.99 2.59 -17.14
CA THR A 179 34.33 1.73 -16.01
C THR A 179 33.14 0.81 -15.61
N PRO A 180 33.37 -0.33 -14.92
CA PRO A 180 32.30 -1.16 -14.40
C PRO A 180 31.33 -0.40 -13.51
N GLN A 181 31.83 0.52 -12.66
CA GLN A 181 31.01 1.36 -11.78
C GLN A 181 30.09 2.29 -12.57
N LYS A 182 30.63 2.93 -13.62
CA LYS A 182 29.84 3.79 -14.51
C LYS A 182 28.74 3.01 -15.21
N ARG A 183 29.02 1.79 -15.66
CA ARG A 183 28.02 0.92 -16.28
C ARG A 183 26.89 0.60 -15.28
N TRP A 184 27.24 0.19 -14.05
CA TRP A 184 26.24 -0.07 -13.02
C TRP A 184 25.38 1.14 -12.69
N TRP A 185 25.99 2.32 -12.61
CA TRP A 185 25.25 3.55 -12.42
C TRP A 185 24.25 3.79 -13.55
N CYS A 186 24.73 3.74 -14.81
CA CYS A 186 23.87 3.93 -15.97
C CYS A 186 22.72 2.91 -16.03
N ASP A 187 23.01 1.63 -15.74
CA ASP A 187 22.00 0.58 -15.72
C ASP A 187 20.99 0.77 -14.58
N ALA A 188 21.42 1.30 -13.43
CA ALA A 188 20.55 1.63 -12.30
C ALA A 188 19.72 2.91 -12.48
N HIS A 189 20.05 3.75 -13.48
CA HIS A 189 19.41 5.03 -13.74
C HIS A 189 18.97 5.18 -15.21
N ASP A 190 18.71 4.08 -15.88
CA ASP A 190 18.20 4.07 -17.24
C ASP A 190 16.79 4.64 -17.34
N SER A 191 16.23 4.69 -18.53
CA SER A 191 14.88 5.25 -18.76
C SER A 191 13.77 4.50 -18.02
N ALA A 192 13.95 3.19 -17.77
CA ALA A 192 12.99 2.40 -17.02
C ALA A 192 12.95 2.76 -15.53
N GLN A 193 14.06 3.27 -14.99
CA GLN A 193 14.15 3.74 -13.60
C GLN A 193 13.66 5.19 -13.42
N GLN A 194 13.35 5.90 -14.51
CA GLN A 194 12.92 7.31 -14.51
C GLN A 194 11.40 7.49 -14.56
N VAL A 195 10.65 6.41 -14.33
CA VAL A 195 9.18 6.42 -14.33
C VAL A 195 8.63 5.85 -13.02
N TYR A 196 7.39 6.20 -12.71
CA TYR A 196 6.63 5.61 -11.61
C TYR A 196 5.89 4.38 -12.09
N TYR A 197 6.03 3.28 -11.36
CA TYR A 197 5.24 2.08 -11.59
C TYR A 197 4.17 1.96 -10.53
N LEU A 198 2.92 1.90 -10.97
CA LEU A 198 1.77 1.72 -10.10
C LEU A 198 1.19 0.32 -10.32
N SER A 199 0.96 -0.39 -9.23
CA SER A 199 0.21 -1.64 -9.21
C SER A 199 -1.09 -1.41 -8.46
N GLU A 200 -2.21 -1.39 -9.20
CA GLU A 200 -3.56 -1.26 -8.65
C GLU A 200 -4.15 -2.64 -8.41
N SER A 201 -4.62 -2.91 -7.21
CA SER A 201 -5.27 -4.18 -6.84
C SER A 201 -6.70 -3.92 -6.41
N LEU A 202 -7.64 -4.67 -7.01
CA LEU A 202 -9.06 -4.66 -6.70
C LEU A 202 -9.46 -6.06 -6.26
N ALA A 203 -10.13 -6.17 -5.11
CA ALA A 203 -10.56 -7.45 -4.57
C ALA A 203 -12.03 -7.40 -4.15
N ARG A 204 -12.70 -8.55 -4.23
CA ARG A 204 -14.03 -8.79 -3.68
C ARG A 204 -14.00 -10.06 -2.86
N PHE A 205 -14.67 -10.01 -1.72
CA PHE A 205 -14.74 -11.12 -0.77
C PHE A 205 -16.19 -11.53 -0.51
N ILE A 206 -16.39 -12.78 -0.10
CA ILE A 206 -17.65 -13.28 0.42
C ILE A 206 -17.55 -13.35 1.93
N HIS A 207 -18.56 -12.83 2.62
CA HIS A 207 -18.66 -12.87 4.08
C HIS A 207 -19.92 -13.63 4.48
N LEU A 208 -19.71 -14.68 5.25
CA LEU A 208 -20.80 -15.47 5.80
C LEU A 208 -20.92 -15.14 7.29
N THR A 209 -22.03 -14.50 7.64
CA THR A 209 -22.33 -14.12 9.02
C THR A 209 -23.55 -14.91 9.50
N HIS A 210 -23.37 -15.72 10.51
CA HIS A 210 -24.44 -16.50 11.13
C HIS A 210 -24.37 -16.31 12.65
N PRO A 211 -25.50 -16.36 13.39
CA PRO A 211 -25.50 -16.19 14.83
C PRO A 211 -24.55 -17.16 15.59
N GLN A 212 -24.24 -18.30 15.01
CA GLN A 212 -23.36 -19.33 15.61
C GLN A 212 -21.89 -19.21 15.19
N GLY A 213 -21.56 -18.30 14.24
CA GLY A 213 -20.18 -18.12 13.78
C GLY A 213 -20.07 -17.29 12.51
N TRP A 214 -18.86 -16.80 12.26
CA TRP A 214 -18.56 -16.00 11.08
C TRP A 214 -17.46 -16.68 10.26
N ARG A 215 -17.56 -16.59 8.95
CA ARG A 215 -16.48 -16.92 8.02
C ARG A 215 -16.31 -15.73 7.08
N LEU A 216 -15.25 -14.97 7.31
CA LEU A 216 -15.01 -13.70 6.66
C LEU A 216 -13.89 -13.82 5.63
N ALA A 217 -13.88 -12.88 4.68
CA ALA A 217 -12.83 -12.71 3.68
C ALA A 217 -12.56 -13.96 2.82
N LEU A 218 -13.60 -14.73 2.49
CA LEU A 218 -13.46 -15.79 1.49
C LEU A 218 -13.15 -15.13 0.13
N PRO A 219 -12.07 -15.52 -0.56
CA PRO A 219 -11.75 -14.97 -1.87
C PRO A 219 -12.89 -15.15 -2.86
N PHE A 220 -13.21 -14.12 -3.63
CA PHE A 220 -14.14 -14.22 -4.72
C PHE A 220 -13.53 -13.75 -6.03
N GLN A 221 -13.16 -12.48 -6.11
CA GLN A 221 -12.53 -11.90 -7.29
C GLN A 221 -11.32 -11.07 -6.89
N GLN A 222 -10.28 -11.15 -7.71
CA GLN A 222 -9.14 -10.25 -7.64
C GLN A 222 -8.81 -9.80 -9.05
N ARG A 223 -8.41 -8.53 -9.18
CA ARG A 223 -7.89 -7.97 -10.42
C ARG A 223 -6.71 -7.06 -10.10
N ASP A 224 -5.61 -7.29 -10.79
CA ASP A 224 -4.39 -6.49 -10.67
C ASP A 224 -4.11 -5.81 -12.01
N ASN A 225 -3.89 -4.49 -11.97
CA ASN A 225 -3.56 -3.67 -13.11
C ASN A 225 -2.21 -2.99 -12.88
N ALA A 226 -1.48 -2.76 -13.96
CA ALA A 226 -0.27 -1.94 -13.97
C ALA A 226 -0.52 -0.62 -14.71
N LEU A 227 0.10 0.45 -14.19
CA LEU A 227 0.17 1.75 -14.85
C LEU A 227 1.63 2.23 -14.80
N VAL A 228 2.08 2.91 -15.85
CA VAL A 228 3.40 3.53 -15.91
C VAL A 228 3.23 5.00 -16.19
N LEU A 229 3.76 5.86 -15.31
CA LEU A 229 3.63 7.31 -15.39
C LEU A 229 5.03 7.95 -15.38
N GLY A 230 5.24 8.94 -16.26
CA GLY A 230 6.48 9.70 -16.29
C GLY A 230 6.61 10.66 -15.10
N LYS A 231 7.79 11.23 -14.90
CA LYS A 231 7.99 12.36 -13.99
C LYS A 231 7.34 13.62 -14.56
N GLY A 232 6.69 14.40 -13.73
CA GLY A 232 6.16 15.72 -14.10
C GLY A 232 4.66 15.85 -13.87
N SER A 233 4.09 16.95 -14.39
CA SER A 233 2.67 17.26 -14.33
C SER A 233 2.00 16.97 -15.69
N GLY A 234 0.77 16.47 -15.65
CA GLY A 234 0.00 16.18 -16.87
C GLY A 234 -0.68 14.81 -16.82
N PRO A 235 -1.40 14.43 -17.87
CA PRO A 235 -2.23 13.21 -17.85
C PRO A 235 -1.44 11.90 -17.75
N ASN A 236 -0.16 11.91 -18.11
CA ASN A 236 0.73 10.75 -18.03
C ASN A 236 1.94 11.04 -17.12
N GLY A 237 1.86 12.06 -16.28
CA GLY A 237 2.92 12.47 -15.35
C GLY A 237 2.48 12.31 -13.90
N LEU A 238 3.45 12.11 -13.03
CA LEU A 238 3.26 12.03 -11.60
C LEU A 238 4.38 12.78 -10.88
N GLN A 239 4.05 13.40 -9.76
CA GLN A 239 4.98 14.07 -8.87
C GLN A 239 4.86 13.46 -7.47
N PRO A 240 5.94 13.43 -6.66
CA PRO A 240 5.90 12.84 -5.33
C PRO A 240 4.81 13.41 -4.43
N ASP A 241 4.55 14.72 -4.47
CA ASP A 241 3.53 15.41 -3.70
C ASP A 241 2.09 15.11 -4.14
N ALA A 242 1.92 14.54 -5.34
CA ALA A 242 0.63 14.03 -5.83
C ALA A 242 0.40 12.54 -5.50
N ILE A 243 1.28 11.91 -4.70
CA ILE A 243 1.16 10.52 -4.29
C ILE A 243 0.72 10.49 -2.82
N SER A 244 -0.58 10.48 -2.60
CA SER A 244 -1.20 10.38 -1.28
C SER A 244 -2.59 9.75 -1.38
N TYR A 245 -3.12 9.29 -0.25
CA TYR A 245 -4.49 8.79 -0.18
C TYR A 245 -5.47 9.82 -0.73
N GLU A 246 -5.36 11.09 -0.33
CA GLU A 246 -6.24 12.17 -0.75
C GLU A 246 -6.21 12.40 -2.27
N ALA A 247 -5.02 12.33 -2.87
CA ALA A 247 -4.88 12.49 -4.31
C ALA A 247 -5.52 11.33 -5.09
N PHE A 248 -5.41 10.11 -4.58
CA PHE A 248 -5.93 8.91 -5.25
C PHE A 248 -7.44 8.71 -5.06
N ILE A 249 -8.07 9.31 -4.05
CA ILE A 249 -9.54 9.33 -3.91
C ILE A 249 -10.21 10.54 -4.55
N ALA A 250 -9.44 11.57 -4.92
CA ALA A 250 -9.98 12.80 -5.52
C ALA A 250 -10.66 12.50 -6.86
N GLN A 251 -11.86 13.06 -7.06
CA GLN A 251 -12.61 12.94 -8.33
C GLN A 251 -12.18 14.05 -9.31
N THR A 252 -10.89 14.11 -9.60
CA THR A 252 -10.30 15.12 -10.50
C THR A 252 -9.52 14.44 -11.61
N ALA A 253 -9.27 15.16 -12.70
CA ALA A 253 -8.44 14.67 -13.79
C ALA A 253 -6.97 14.46 -13.39
N ALA A 254 -6.54 15.05 -12.28
CA ALA A 254 -5.20 14.87 -11.73
C ALA A 254 -5.03 13.55 -10.95
N ASN A 255 -6.13 12.85 -10.64
CA ASN A 255 -6.05 11.54 -10.01
C ASN A 255 -5.41 10.53 -10.97
N PRO A 256 -4.28 9.90 -10.60
CA PRO A 256 -3.62 8.90 -11.44
C PRO A 256 -4.50 7.68 -11.78
N LEU A 257 -5.53 7.42 -10.97
CA LEU A 257 -6.48 6.32 -11.17
C LEU A 257 -7.81 6.76 -11.78
N ASN A 258 -7.87 7.94 -12.39
CA ASN A 258 -9.10 8.39 -13.06
C ASN A 258 -9.58 7.36 -14.11
N PRO A 259 -10.86 7.39 -14.53
CA PRO A 259 -11.41 6.39 -15.46
C PRO A 259 -10.71 6.35 -16.83
N GLN A 260 -10.03 7.42 -17.24
CA GLN A 260 -9.28 7.53 -18.49
C GLN A 260 -7.82 7.02 -18.35
N ALA A 261 -7.36 6.69 -17.14
CA ALA A 261 -6.02 6.17 -16.93
C ALA A 261 -5.81 4.86 -17.71
N GLN A 262 -4.70 4.79 -18.42
CA GLN A 262 -4.35 3.62 -19.21
C GLN A 262 -3.84 2.50 -18.29
N ARG A 263 -4.67 1.49 -18.08
CA ARG A 263 -4.37 0.32 -17.28
C ARG A 263 -4.02 -0.86 -18.15
N THR A 264 -2.98 -1.58 -17.79
CA THR A 264 -2.65 -2.88 -18.37
C THR A 264 -3.04 -3.96 -17.36
N LEU A 265 -3.83 -4.95 -17.79
CA LEU A 265 -4.16 -6.09 -16.94
C LEU A 265 -2.90 -6.93 -16.69
N VAL A 266 -2.58 -7.16 -15.42
CA VAL A 266 -1.49 -8.04 -14.98
C VAL A 266 -2.01 -9.41 -14.62
N GLY A 267 -3.17 -9.45 -13.96
CA GLY A 267 -3.82 -10.69 -13.58
C GLY A 267 -5.25 -10.47 -13.12
N GLN A 268 -6.09 -11.47 -13.33
CA GLN A 268 -7.44 -11.52 -12.80
C GLN A 268 -7.77 -12.94 -12.39
N SER A 269 -8.42 -13.10 -11.25
CA SER A 269 -8.88 -14.41 -10.79
C SER A 269 -10.30 -14.36 -10.27
N VAL A 270 -10.99 -15.49 -10.41
CA VAL A 270 -12.34 -15.73 -9.86
C VAL A 270 -12.33 -17.08 -9.16
N GLN A 271 -12.62 -17.10 -7.86
CA GLN A 271 -12.78 -18.31 -7.06
C GLN A 271 -14.26 -18.66 -6.94
N ARG A 272 -14.63 -19.86 -7.33
CA ARG A 272 -15.97 -20.43 -7.16
C ARG A 272 -16.01 -21.45 -6.02
N TYR A 273 -17.21 -21.68 -5.51
CA TYR A 273 -17.44 -22.60 -4.39
C TYR A 273 -18.53 -23.61 -4.75
N ARG A 274 -18.55 -24.74 -4.03
CA ARG A 274 -19.52 -25.82 -4.19
C ARG A 274 -20.57 -25.80 -3.08
N ASP A 275 -21.69 -26.44 -3.38
CA ASP A 275 -22.77 -26.70 -2.44
C ASP A 275 -22.35 -27.68 -1.32
N LEU A 276 -23.27 -27.97 -0.41
CA LEU A 276 -23.05 -28.86 0.72
C LEU A 276 -22.77 -30.31 0.30
N SER A 277 -23.28 -30.73 -0.86
CA SER A 277 -23.01 -32.09 -1.40
C SER A 277 -21.58 -32.23 -1.96
N GLY A 278 -20.90 -31.09 -2.22
CA GLY A 278 -19.59 -31.06 -2.86
C GLY A 278 -19.62 -31.41 -4.35
N VAL A 279 -20.82 -31.49 -4.95
CA VAL A 279 -20.99 -31.93 -6.35
C VAL A 279 -21.33 -30.76 -7.29
N HIS A 280 -22.19 -29.85 -6.84
CA HIS A 280 -22.68 -28.77 -7.71
C HIS A 280 -22.00 -27.43 -7.41
N PRO A 281 -21.57 -26.68 -8.44
CA PRO A 281 -21.06 -25.33 -8.24
C PRO A 281 -22.18 -24.42 -7.75
N LEU A 282 -21.82 -23.49 -6.87
CA LEU A 282 -22.69 -22.39 -6.47
C LEU A 282 -22.60 -21.24 -7.49
N PRO A 283 -23.64 -20.39 -7.57
CA PRO A 283 -23.57 -19.15 -8.36
C PRO A 283 -22.37 -18.28 -7.97
N ASP A 284 -21.93 -17.44 -8.92
CA ASP A 284 -20.82 -16.50 -8.70
C ASP A 284 -21.07 -15.58 -7.51
N GLY A 285 -20.11 -15.50 -6.62
CA GLY A 285 -20.18 -14.68 -5.41
C GLY A 285 -20.94 -15.35 -4.25
N GLU A 286 -21.32 -16.61 -4.38
CA GLU A 286 -21.93 -17.39 -3.30
C GLU A 286 -20.95 -18.43 -2.72
N ALA A 287 -21.06 -18.65 -1.43
CA ALA A 287 -20.35 -19.72 -0.71
C ALA A 287 -21.21 -20.23 0.46
N ILE A 288 -20.93 -21.45 0.90
CA ILE A 288 -21.49 -22.00 2.12
C ILE A 288 -20.46 -21.98 3.25
N PHE A 289 -20.91 -22.24 4.48
CA PHE A 289 -20.05 -22.17 5.66
C PHE A 289 -18.84 -23.14 5.63
N LEU A 290 -18.94 -24.25 4.90
CA LEU A 290 -17.84 -25.18 4.68
C LEU A 290 -16.78 -24.61 3.72
N ALA A 291 -17.14 -23.64 2.89
CA ALA A 291 -16.29 -22.99 1.88
C ALA A 291 -15.53 -24.01 1.02
N LEU A 292 -16.27 -24.99 0.48
CA LEU A 292 -15.71 -26.01 -0.41
C LEU A 292 -15.33 -25.33 -1.73
N ALA A 293 -14.01 -25.17 -1.97
CA ALA A 293 -13.52 -24.60 -3.20
C ALA A 293 -13.89 -25.50 -4.40
N ASP A 294 -14.36 -24.89 -5.48
CA ASP A 294 -14.63 -25.55 -6.75
C ASP A 294 -13.52 -25.25 -7.74
N GLU A 295 -13.60 -24.12 -8.40
CA GLU A 295 -12.76 -23.74 -9.52
C GLU A 295 -12.09 -22.39 -9.23
N LEU A 296 -10.83 -22.28 -9.60
CA LEU A 296 -10.08 -21.03 -9.66
C LEU A 296 -9.80 -20.71 -11.13
N GLU A 297 -10.50 -19.73 -11.69
CA GLU A 297 -10.20 -19.18 -13.00
C GLU A 297 -9.14 -18.10 -12.88
N ILE A 298 -8.15 -18.12 -13.76
CA ILE A 298 -7.07 -17.13 -13.80
C ILE A 298 -6.91 -16.62 -15.23
N ALA A 299 -6.90 -15.30 -15.40
CA ALA A 299 -6.57 -14.61 -16.64
C ALA A 299 -5.36 -13.70 -16.39
N GLU A 300 -4.27 -13.95 -17.14
CA GLU A 300 -3.00 -13.22 -17.03
C GLU A 300 -2.78 -12.23 -18.19
N LEU A 301 -3.64 -12.24 -19.20
CA LEU A 301 -3.53 -11.43 -20.41
C LEU A 301 -4.80 -10.63 -20.64
N ASP A 302 -4.62 -9.38 -21.06
CA ASP A 302 -5.72 -8.55 -21.55
C ASP A 302 -6.12 -8.91 -23.00
N GLU A 303 -7.22 -8.32 -23.47
CA GLU A 303 -7.69 -8.55 -24.85
C GLU A 303 -6.68 -8.16 -25.92
N ALA A 304 -5.84 -7.16 -25.68
CA ALA A 304 -4.84 -6.70 -26.64
C ALA A 304 -3.71 -7.72 -26.76
N ALA A 305 -3.28 -8.28 -25.64
CA ALA A 305 -2.28 -9.34 -25.61
C ALA A 305 -2.83 -10.64 -26.22
N LEU A 306 -4.11 -10.98 -25.96
CA LEU A 306 -4.76 -12.15 -26.59
C LEU A 306 -4.85 -12.02 -28.11
N LYS A 307 -5.19 -10.83 -28.63
CA LYS A 307 -5.20 -10.58 -30.09
C LYS A 307 -3.82 -10.76 -30.75
N ALA A 308 -2.73 -10.44 -30.03
CA ALA A 308 -1.40 -10.68 -30.55
C ALA A 308 -1.10 -12.18 -30.75
N TYR A 309 -1.66 -13.05 -29.90
CA TYR A 309 -1.55 -14.51 -30.08
C TYR A 309 -2.41 -15.04 -31.25
N ASP A 310 -3.57 -14.43 -31.53
CA ASP A 310 -4.41 -14.83 -32.65
C ASP A 310 -3.77 -14.53 -34.01
N LEU A 311 -2.86 -13.55 -34.10
CA LEU A 311 -2.09 -13.23 -35.30
C LEU A 311 -0.94 -14.22 -35.57
N LEU A 312 -0.63 -15.10 -34.62
CA LEU A 312 0.42 -16.13 -34.72
C LEU A 312 -0.13 -17.52 -35.10
N ARG A 313 -1.43 -17.65 -35.26
CA ARG A 313 -2.15 -18.84 -35.76
C ARG A 313 -2.49 -18.68 -37.22
#